data_fdb7b2eb8697601425e1fda76fa2b0cb
#
_entry.id   fdb7b2eb8697601425e1fda76fa2b0cb
#
_cell.length_a   1.000
_cell.length_b   1.000
_cell.length_c   1.000
_cell.angle_alpha   90.00
_cell.angle_beta   90.00
_cell.angle_gamma   90.00
#
_symmetry.space_group_name_H-M   'P 1'
#
loop_
_entity.id
_entity.type
_entity.pdbx_description
1 polymer ?
#
loop_
_entity_poly.entity_id
_entity_poly.type
_entity_poly.pdbx_seq_one_letter_code
_entity_poly.pdbx_strand_id
1 'polypeptide(L)'
;ESASVNLKTPDMKWAKLFISMDGKSWTEVSLKEDGSADIGGVIKGIRLLNASSSPQEVTLEEFRLNLANKGGKSADSGAAGDFNLATFLPVELSPERAEIPCDVPRAGSVIVLSDGKEASVLACGADGRWVPVGNLAKGRKVNTFSLKSVKKPVKALGLTGKKGSSVNIFEVIWK
;
A
#
# COMPACT_ATOMS: atom_id res chain seq x y z
N GLU A 1 1.92 10.42 18.70
CA GLU A 1 1.72 9.32 17.74
C GLU A 1 3.05 8.58 17.59
N SER A 2 3.07 7.30 17.81
CA SER A 2 4.25 6.46 17.62
C SER A 2 4.04 5.60 16.37
N ALA A 3 5.00 5.57 15.47
CA ALA A 3 5.07 4.60 14.41
C ALA A 3 6.12 3.55 14.78
N SER A 4 5.93 2.31 14.39
CA SER A 4 6.96 1.30 14.46
C SER A 4 7.27 0.77 13.06
N VAL A 5 8.53 0.47 12.82
CA VAL A 5 8.99 -0.22 11.61
C VAL A 5 9.47 -1.59 12.02
N ASN A 6 9.05 -2.59 11.28
CA ASN A 6 9.61 -3.93 11.37
C ASN A 6 10.21 -4.29 10.01
N LEU A 7 11.51 -4.58 10.00
CA LEU A 7 12.26 -5.00 8.83
C LEU A 7 12.95 -6.32 9.14
N LYS A 8 12.49 -7.38 8.48
CA LYS A 8 13.11 -8.70 8.62
C LYS A 8 13.98 -8.99 7.41
N THR A 9 15.28 -9.02 7.63
CA THR A 9 16.27 -9.38 6.62
C THR A 9 17.49 -10.02 7.28
N PRO A 10 18.06 -11.08 6.70
CA PRO A 10 19.32 -11.66 7.18
C PRO A 10 20.52 -10.78 6.85
N ASP A 11 20.35 -9.75 6.03
CA ASP A 11 21.45 -8.98 5.40
C ASP A 11 21.69 -7.62 6.05
N MET A 12 21.29 -7.44 7.32
CA MET A 12 21.40 -6.15 8.03
C MET A 12 22.84 -5.63 8.24
N LYS A 13 23.86 -6.47 8.06
CA LYS A 13 25.25 -6.04 8.23
C LYS A 13 25.73 -5.01 7.19
N TRP A 14 25.07 -4.93 6.04
CA TRP A 14 25.37 -3.93 5.00
C TRP A 14 24.18 -3.10 4.57
N ALA A 15 22.98 -3.40 5.04
CA ALA A 15 21.80 -2.61 4.77
C ALA A 15 21.52 -1.66 5.94
N LYS A 16 21.43 -0.36 5.67
CA LYS A 16 21.08 0.65 6.65
C LYS A 16 19.72 1.23 6.36
N LEU A 17 18.88 1.31 7.40
CA LEU A 17 17.55 1.88 7.31
C LEU A 17 17.60 3.37 7.70
N PHE A 18 17.03 4.22 6.86
CA PHE A 18 16.83 5.63 7.13
C PHE A 18 15.36 5.98 7.06
N ILE A 19 14.95 6.91 7.90
CA ILE A 19 13.61 7.51 7.87
C ILE A 19 13.70 9.01 7.67
N SER A 20 12.65 9.59 7.12
CA SER A 20 12.45 11.02 7.03
C SER A 20 11.10 11.40 7.62
N MET A 21 11.09 12.38 8.55
CA MET A 21 9.88 12.92 9.13
C MET A 21 9.39 14.19 8.43
N ASP A 22 10.29 14.89 7.74
CA ASP A 22 10.00 16.14 7.02
C ASP A 22 9.98 16.01 5.49
N GLY A 23 10.41 14.86 4.98
CA GLY A 23 10.59 14.59 3.54
C GLY A 23 11.91 15.13 2.97
N LYS A 24 12.79 15.72 3.81
CA LYS A 24 14.05 16.36 3.40
C LYS A 24 15.25 15.75 4.11
N SER A 25 15.19 15.69 5.44
CA SER A 25 16.26 15.19 6.30
C SER A 25 16.09 13.68 6.53
N TRP A 26 17.22 12.95 6.56
CA TRP A 26 17.21 11.50 6.74
C TRP A 26 17.98 11.12 8.00
N THR A 27 17.36 10.32 8.84
CA THR A 27 17.95 9.84 10.10
C THR A 27 18.10 8.33 10.02
N GLU A 28 19.29 7.83 10.32
CA GLU A 28 19.55 6.39 10.42
C GLU A 28 18.78 5.81 11.62
N VAL A 29 18.13 4.67 11.40
CA VAL A 29 17.37 3.95 12.41
C VAL A 29 18.12 2.68 12.78
N SER A 30 18.47 2.54 14.05
CA SER A 30 19.01 1.29 14.59
C SER A 30 17.85 0.33 14.85
N LEU A 31 17.89 -0.84 14.21
CA LEU A 31 16.94 -1.91 14.45
C LEU A 31 17.35 -2.72 15.67
N LYS A 32 16.37 -3.21 16.43
CA LYS A 32 16.55 -4.20 17.49
C LYS A 32 16.91 -5.56 16.88
N GLU A 33 17.29 -6.52 17.71
CA GLU A 33 17.62 -7.89 17.26
C GLU A 33 16.44 -8.59 16.54
N ASP A 34 15.20 -8.23 16.89
CA ASP A 34 13.98 -8.72 16.25
C ASP A 34 13.63 -8.00 14.92
N GLY A 35 14.47 -7.07 14.48
CA GLY A 35 14.26 -6.27 13.29
C GLY A 35 13.29 -5.11 13.48
N SER A 36 12.79 -4.85 14.69
CA SER A 36 11.87 -3.75 14.97
C SER A 36 12.60 -2.45 15.33
N ALA A 37 11.93 -1.32 15.09
CA ALA A 37 12.32 -0.02 15.62
C ALA A 37 11.06 0.79 15.95
N ASP A 38 11.09 1.44 17.12
CA ASP A 38 10.04 2.38 17.53
C ASP A 38 10.43 3.78 17.07
N ILE A 39 9.53 4.43 16.32
CA ILE A 39 9.78 5.73 15.73
C ILE A 39 8.71 6.68 16.24
N GLY A 40 9.09 7.69 16.99
CA GLY A 40 8.18 8.75 17.40
C GLY A 40 7.87 9.69 16.23
N GLY A 41 6.58 9.93 15.96
CA GLY A 41 6.14 10.91 14.98
C GLY A 41 5.66 10.33 13.65
N VAL A 42 5.46 11.21 12.67
CA VAL A 42 4.93 10.86 11.34
C VAL A 42 6.07 10.62 10.36
N ILE A 43 6.12 9.43 9.80
CA ILE A 43 7.12 9.06 8.79
C ILE A 43 6.62 9.55 7.42
N LYS A 44 7.45 10.33 6.73
CA LYS A 44 7.20 10.80 5.35
C LYS A 44 8.02 10.07 4.31
N GLY A 45 9.07 9.38 4.72
CA GLY A 45 9.90 8.61 3.79
C GLY A 45 10.73 7.56 4.50
N ILE A 46 11.00 6.48 3.78
CA ILE A 46 11.85 5.38 4.21
C ILE A 46 12.86 5.11 3.10
N ARG A 47 14.09 4.85 3.47
CA ARG A 47 15.17 4.53 2.54
C ARG A 47 16.01 3.39 3.11
N LEU A 48 16.24 2.38 2.30
CA LEU A 48 17.26 1.37 2.55
C LEU A 48 18.51 1.73 1.75
N LEU A 49 19.65 1.79 2.43
CA LEU A 49 20.92 2.14 1.83
C LEU A 49 21.88 0.95 1.92
N ASN A 50 22.52 0.63 0.80
CA ASN A 50 23.68 -0.29 0.82
C ASN A 50 24.90 0.44 1.40
N ALA A 51 25.37 -0.01 2.55
CA ALA A 51 26.55 0.54 3.23
C ALA A 51 27.84 -0.22 2.89
N SER A 52 27.80 -1.23 2.02
CA SER A 52 29.00 -1.93 1.55
C SER A 52 29.67 -1.16 0.41
N SER A 53 30.95 -1.47 0.15
CA SER A 53 31.73 -0.89 -0.95
C SER A 53 31.43 -1.53 -2.32
N SER A 54 30.59 -2.55 -2.37
CA SER A 54 30.22 -3.28 -3.60
C SER A 54 28.70 -3.47 -3.66
N PRO A 55 28.12 -3.67 -4.85
CA PRO A 55 26.72 -4.05 -4.96
C PRO A 55 26.42 -5.32 -4.16
N GLN A 56 25.35 -5.28 -3.36
CA GLN A 56 24.89 -6.39 -2.54
C GLN A 56 23.41 -6.63 -2.83
N GLU A 57 23.04 -7.89 -2.85
CA GLU A 57 21.64 -8.28 -2.88
C GLU A 57 21.12 -8.32 -1.45
N VAL A 58 19.99 -7.66 -1.21
CA VAL A 58 19.31 -7.65 0.09
C VAL A 58 18.00 -8.37 -0.06
N THR A 59 17.83 -9.46 0.68
CA THR A 59 16.57 -10.18 0.76
C THR A 59 15.70 -9.55 1.83
N LEU A 60 14.59 -8.94 1.44
CA LEU A 60 13.56 -8.48 2.36
C LEU A 60 12.54 -9.59 2.56
N GLU A 61 12.54 -10.24 3.71
CA GLU A 61 11.54 -11.24 4.08
C GLU A 61 10.24 -10.57 4.50
N GLU A 62 10.35 -9.46 5.21
CA GLU A 62 9.19 -8.72 5.71
C GLU A 62 9.53 -7.24 5.90
N PHE A 63 8.59 -6.39 5.55
CA PHE A 63 8.61 -4.97 5.88
C PHE A 63 7.21 -4.57 6.37
N ARG A 64 7.09 -4.20 7.64
CA ARG A 64 5.84 -3.71 8.24
C ARG A 64 6.02 -2.29 8.74
N LEU A 65 5.10 -1.44 8.40
CA LEU A 65 4.97 -0.11 8.94
C LEU A 65 3.69 -0.03 9.76
N ASN A 66 3.82 -0.06 11.08
CA ASN A 66 2.70 0.12 11.98
C ASN A 66 2.51 1.61 12.26
N LEU A 67 1.52 2.20 11.63
CA LEU A 67 1.13 3.58 11.90
C LEU A 67 0.08 3.57 13.00
N ALA A 68 0.40 4.16 14.15
CA ALA A 68 -0.58 4.39 15.20
C ALA A 68 -1.55 5.48 14.74
N ASN A 69 -2.64 5.08 14.11
CA ASN A 69 -3.71 5.98 13.72
C ASN A 69 -4.58 6.31 14.94
N LYS A 70 -4.54 7.55 15.42
CA LYS A 70 -5.64 8.10 16.21
C LYS A 70 -6.81 8.39 15.27
N GLY A 71 -7.78 7.49 15.23
CA GLY A 71 -9.15 7.81 14.81
C GLY A 71 -9.52 7.66 13.33
N GLY A 72 -8.71 7.06 12.49
CA GLY A 72 -9.18 6.56 11.21
C GLY A 72 -9.42 5.05 11.33
N LYS A 73 -10.65 4.59 11.21
CA LYS A 73 -10.87 3.17 10.88
C LYS A 73 -10.19 2.97 9.52
N SER A 74 -9.04 2.32 9.50
CA SER A 74 -8.53 1.69 8.31
C SER A 74 -9.67 0.86 7.76
N ALA A 75 -10.06 1.09 6.53
CA ALA A 75 -10.96 0.19 5.86
C ALA A 75 -10.23 -1.13 5.79
N ASP A 76 -10.59 -2.04 6.69
CA ASP A 76 -9.98 -3.35 6.78
C ASP A 76 -10.47 -4.17 5.59
N SER A 77 -9.77 -4.00 4.48
CA SER A 77 -9.93 -4.83 3.29
C SER A 77 -9.07 -6.10 3.38
N GLY A 78 -8.74 -6.53 4.59
CA GLY A 78 -7.87 -7.67 4.82
C GLY A 78 -6.45 -7.44 4.31
N ALA A 79 -5.89 -8.39 3.60
CA ALA A 79 -4.51 -8.37 3.11
C ALA A 79 -4.13 -7.17 2.21
N ALA A 80 -5.12 -6.45 1.66
CA ALA A 80 -4.86 -5.31 0.78
C ALA A 80 -4.75 -3.96 1.52
N GLY A 81 -4.80 -3.95 2.84
CA GLY A 81 -4.69 -2.73 3.66
C GLY A 81 -3.71 -2.85 4.83
N ASP A 82 -2.95 -3.92 4.90
CA ASP A 82 -2.06 -4.22 6.02
C ASP A 82 -0.62 -3.71 5.83
N PHE A 83 -0.33 -3.04 4.70
CA PHE A 83 0.99 -2.57 4.30
C PHE A 83 2.06 -3.68 4.23
N ASN A 84 1.62 -4.92 4.05
CA ASN A 84 2.48 -6.08 3.94
C ASN A 84 2.44 -6.63 2.50
N LEU A 85 3.48 -6.37 1.71
CA LEU A 85 3.56 -6.83 0.32
C LEU A 85 3.78 -8.35 0.18
N ALA A 86 3.97 -9.06 1.29
CA ALA A 86 4.01 -10.52 1.30
C ALA A 86 2.61 -11.14 1.33
N THR A 87 1.59 -10.34 1.69
CA THR A 87 0.18 -10.71 1.63
C THR A 87 -0.49 -10.08 0.43
N PHE A 88 -1.56 -10.67 -0.05
CA PHE A 88 -2.36 -10.11 -1.15
C PHE A 88 -3.80 -10.59 -1.09
N LEU A 89 -4.69 -9.77 -1.62
CA LEU A 89 -6.07 -10.12 -1.87
C LEU A 89 -6.19 -10.65 -3.31
N PRO A 90 -6.45 -11.94 -3.52
CA PRO A 90 -6.74 -12.45 -4.85
C PRO A 90 -8.16 -12.02 -5.25
N VAL A 91 -8.28 -11.35 -6.39
CA VAL A 91 -9.55 -10.89 -6.94
C VAL A 91 -9.82 -11.62 -8.25
N GLU A 92 -10.84 -12.45 -8.28
CA GLU A 92 -11.33 -13.05 -9.52
C GLU A 92 -12.05 -12.00 -10.35
N LEU A 93 -11.66 -11.88 -11.61
CA LEU A 93 -12.23 -10.90 -12.51
C LEU A 93 -13.33 -11.52 -13.34
N SER A 94 -14.36 -10.72 -13.54
CA SER A 94 -15.46 -11.03 -14.45
C SER A 94 -15.99 -9.72 -15.03
N PRO A 95 -16.92 -9.75 -16.00
CA PRO A 95 -17.68 -8.56 -16.38
C PRO A 95 -18.53 -8.01 -15.23
N GLU A 96 -18.93 -8.88 -14.30
CA GLU A 96 -19.51 -8.48 -13.03
C GLU A 96 -18.42 -7.93 -12.11
N ARG A 97 -18.78 -6.93 -11.32
CA ARG A 97 -17.84 -6.23 -10.46
C ARG A 97 -17.50 -7.04 -9.22
N ALA A 98 -16.22 -7.30 -9.00
CA ALA A 98 -15.71 -7.71 -7.70
C ALA A 98 -15.53 -6.47 -6.82
N GLU A 99 -16.02 -6.49 -5.58
CA GLU A 99 -16.04 -5.33 -4.69
C GLU A 99 -15.04 -5.50 -3.54
N ILE A 100 -14.27 -4.45 -3.30
CA ILE A 100 -13.40 -4.30 -2.12
C ILE A 100 -14.06 -3.22 -1.26
N PRO A 101 -14.76 -3.59 -0.18
CA PRO A 101 -15.44 -2.63 0.69
C PRO A 101 -14.45 -1.71 1.37
N CYS A 102 -14.85 -0.45 1.54
CA CYS A 102 -14.11 0.54 2.32
C CYS A 102 -15.07 1.59 2.87
N ASP A 103 -14.58 2.45 3.77
CA ASP A 103 -15.31 3.64 4.22
C ASP A 103 -14.33 4.78 4.41
N VAL A 104 -14.03 5.49 3.31
CA VAL A 104 -13.00 6.53 3.30
C VAL A 104 -13.64 7.90 3.22
N PRO A 105 -13.69 8.65 4.34
CA PRO A 105 -14.38 9.93 4.42
C PRO A 105 -13.83 10.99 3.46
N ARG A 106 -12.50 11.00 3.29
CA ARG A 106 -11.80 12.01 2.48
C ARG A 106 -10.61 11.36 1.78
N ALA A 107 -10.69 11.25 0.46
CA ALA A 107 -9.54 10.87 -0.36
C ALA A 107 -9.64 11.61 -1.70
N GLY A 108 -8.56 12.21 -2.14
CA GLY A 108 -8.43 12.84 -3.47
C GLY A 108 -7.97 11.85 -4.53
N SER A 109 -7.26 10.82 -4.11
CA SER A 109 -6.76 9.74 -4.97
C SER A 109 -6.61 8.44 -4.21
N VAL A 110 -6.44 7.36 -4.95
CA VAL A 110 -6.11 6.02 -4.43
C VAL A 110 -4.94 5.46 -5.22
N ILE A 111 -4.01 4.83 -4.52
CA ILE A 111 -2.92 4.06 -5.12
C ILE A 111 -3.24 2.59 -4.92
N VAL A 112 -3.15 1.82 -6.00
CA VAL A 112 -3.35 0.37 -5.99
C VAL A 112 -2.05 -0.30 -6.41
N LEU A 113 -1.50 -1.14 -5.55
CA LEU A 113 -0.39 -2.02 -5.84
C LEU A 113 -0.93 -3.38 -6.22
N SER A 114 -0.51 -3.91 -7.37
CA SER A 114 -1.00 -5.18 -7.90
C SER A 114 0.10 -5.99 -8.59
N ASP A 115 -0.21 -7.21 -8.99
CA ASP A 115 0.69 -8.08 -9.74
C ASP A 115 0.92 -7.66 -11.21
N GLY A 116 0.36 -6.53 -11.61
CA GLY A 116 0.53 -5.98 -12.96
C GLY A 116 -0.36 -6.65 -14.02
N LYS A 117 -1.43 -7.30 -13.61
CA LYS A 117 -2.48 -7.76 -14.53
C LYS A 117 -3.51 -6.65 -14.80
N GLU A 118 -4.16 -6.72 -15.96
CA GLU A 118 -5.13 -5.72 -16.38
C GLU A 118 -6.48 -5.91 -15.69
N ALA A 119 -7.05 -4.81 -15.20
CA ALA A 119 -8.43 -4.76 -14.72
C ALA A 119 -8.95 -3.33 -14.80
N SER A 120 -10.24 -3.17 -15.03
CA SER A 120 -10.89 -1.86 -14.89
C SER A 120 -11.20 -1.58 -13.43
N VAL A 121 -10.95 -0.34 -13.00
CA VAL A 121 -11.13 0.10 -11.62
C VAL A 121 -12.26 1.11 -11.55
N LEU A 122 -13.19 0.84 -10.65
CA LEU A 122 -14.32 1.70 -10.33
C LEU A 122 -14.28 2.08 -8.85
N ALA A 123 -14.89 3.19 -8.48
CA ALA A 123 -15.09 3.57 -7.10
C ALA A 123 -16.57 3.87 -6.83
N CYS A 124 -17.06 3.38 -5.71
CA CYS A 124 -18.43 3.63 -5.25
C CYS A 124 -18.46 4.84 -4.32
N GLY A 125 -19.26 5.83 -4.64
CA GLY A 125 -19.47 7.01 -3.81
C GLY A 125 -20.55 6.81 -2.74
N ALA A 126 -20.72 7.84 -1.91
CA ALA A 126 -21.75 7.89 -0.86
C ALA A 126 -23.18 7.72 -1.37
N ASP A 127 -23.42 8.06 -2.63
CA ASP A 127 -24.73 7.94 -3.30
C ASP A 127 -24.97 6.55 -3.94
N GLY A 128 -24.08 5.60 -3.70
CA GLY A 128 -24.15 4.26 -4.27
C GLY A 128 -23.77 4.17 -5.76
N ARG A 129 -23.37 5.29 -6.36
CA ARG A 129 -22.98 5.30 -7.78
C ARG A 129 -21.56 4.82 -7.96
N TRP A 130 -21.35 3.96 -8.94
CA TRP A 130 -20.06 3.48 -9.38
C TRP A 130 -19.51 4.36 -10.50
N VAL A 131 -18.33 4.90 -10.27
CA VAL A 131 -17.64 5.80 -11.20
C VAL A 131 -16.36 5.10 -11.68
N PRO A 132 -16.15 4.91 -12.99
CA PRO A 132 -14.88 4.45 -13.53
C PRO A 132 -13.77 5.45 -13.19
N VAL A 133 -12.69 4.97 -12.58
CA VAL A 133 -11.55 5.83 -12.18
C VAL A 133 -10.29 5.52 -12.96
N GLY A 134 -10.24 4.39 -13.67
CA GLY A 134 -9.12 4.03 -14.55
C GLY A 134 -8.96 2.53 -14.74
N ASN A 135 -7.77 2.13 -15.17
CA ASN A 135 -7.44 0.73 -15.39
C ASN A 135 -6.08 0.40 -14.74
N LEU A 136 -5.98 -0.77 -14.13
CA LEU A 136 -4.69 -1.39 -13.84
C LEU A 136 -4.04 -1.73 -15.17
N ALA A 137 -2.85 -1.20 -15.41
CA ALA A 137 -2.16 -1.41 -16.68
C ALA A 137 -1.28 -2.66 -16.63
N LYS A 138 -1.25 -3.40 -17.74
CA LYS A 138 -0.40 -4.60 -17.88
C LYS A 138 1.06 -4.27 -17.60
N GLY A 139 1.70 -5.08 -16.76
CA GLY A 139 3.09 -4.91 -16.35
C GLY A 139 3.34 -3.77 -15.36
N ARG A 140 2.33 -2.94 -15.05
CA ARG A 140 2.46 -1.84 -14.10
C ARG A 140 1.94 -2.25 -12.73
N LYS A 141 2.84 -2.37 -11.78
CA LYS A 141 2.50 -2.82 -10.42
C LYS A 141 1.91 -1.71 -9.54
N VAL A 142 2.22 -0.45 -9.78
CA VAL A 142 1.74 0.70 -9.02
C VAL A 142 0.88 1.58 -9.90
N ASN A 143 -0.39 1.74 -9.56
CA ASN A 143 -1.35 2.55 -10.31
C ASN A 143 -2.00 3.58 -9.38
N THR A 144 -2.11 4.83 -9.83
CA THR A 144 -2.74 5.92 -9.08
C THR A 144 -3.98 6.40 -9.81
N PHE A 145 -5.10 6.49 -9.10
CA PHE A 145 -6.38 6.92 -9.64
C PHE A 145 -6.90 8.16 -8.92
N SER A 146 -7.40 9.13 -9.68
CA SER A 146 -8.06 10.32 -9.13
C SER A 146 -9.50 9.96 -8.70
N LEU A 147 -9.87 10.41 -7.52
CA LEU A 147 -11.22 10.22 -6.96
C LEU A 147 -12.03 11.53 -6.95
N LYS A 148 -11.63 12.55 -7.74
CA LYS A 148 -12.30 13.86 -7.77
C LYS A 148 -13.75 13.77 -8.21
N SER A 149 -14.08 12.84 -9.10
CA SER A 149 -15.44 12.61 -9.61
C SER A 149 -16.31 11.72 -8.71
N VAL A 150 -15.73 11.14 -7.66
CA VAL A 150 -16.43 10.22 -6.75
C VAL A 150 -16.97 10.99 -5.55
N LYS A 151 -18.25 10.80 -5.25
CA LYS A 151 -18.93 11.45 -4.12
C LYS A 151 -18.45 10.85 -2.79
N LYS A 152 -18.04 11.72 -1.88
CA LYS A 152 -17.48 11.27 -0.57
C LYS A 152 -18.59 10.96 0.43
N PRO A 153 -18.37 10.00 1.36
CA PRO A 153 -17.23 9.08 1.46
C PRO A 153 -17.19 8.05 0.32
N VAL A 154 -16.00 7.53 0.03
CA VAL A 154 -15.84 6.37 -0.86
C VAL A 154 -16.19 5.11 -0.07
N LYS A 155 -17.10 4.30 -0.60
CA LYS A 155 -17.64 3.13 0.09
C LYS A 155 -17.05 1.81 -0.37
N ALA A 156 -16.56 1.74 -1.60
CA ALA A 156 -15.90 0.55 -2.13
C ALA A 156 -15.05 0.88 -3.36
N LEU A 157 -14.04 0.05 -3.62
CA LEU A 157 -13.43 -0.11 -4.95
C LEU A 157 -14.04 -1.31 -5.66
N GLY A 158 -14.22 -1.20 -6.96
CA GLY A 158 -14.69 -2.28 -7.81
C GLY A 158 -13.65 -2.63 -8.86
N LEU A 159 -13.49 -3.92 -9.13
CA LEU A 159 -12.64 -4.42 -10.18
C LEU A 159 -13.48 -5.24 -11.17
N THR A 160 -13.29 -4.97 -12.47
CA THR A 160 -13.90 -5.76 -13.53
C THR A 160 -12.85 -6.15 -14.56
N GLY A 161 -13.06 -7.24 -15.26
CA GLY A 161 -12.13 -7.70 -16.28
C GLY A 161 -12.62 -8.93 -17.03
N LYS A 162 -11.71 -9.61 -17.71
CA LYS A 162 -12.04 -10.81 -18.47
C LYS A 162 -12.42 -11.94 -17.52
N LYS A 163 -13.55 -12.61 -17.78
CA LYS A 163 -14.02 -13.76 -17.02
C LYS A 163 -12.94 -14.86 -16.96
N GLY A 164 -12.67 -15.37 -15.76
CA GLY A 164 -11.69 -16.42 -15.51
C GLY A 164 -10.24 -15.92 -15.42
N SER A 165 -10.01 -14.59 -15.42
CA SER A 165 -8.74 -14.01 -15.03
C SER A 165 -8.79 -13.58 -13.55
N SER A 166 -7.61 -13.33 -12.97
CA SER A 166 -7.49 -12.84 -11.60
C SER A 166 -6.40 -11.80 -11.51
N VAL A 167 -6.50 -10.91 -10.55
CA VAL A 167 -5.46 -9.95 -10.18
C VAL A 167 -5.20 -10.05 -8.68
N ASN A 168 -3.94 -10.01 -8.28
CA ASN A 168 -3.57 -9.93 -6.88
C ASN A 168 -3.37 -8.48 -6.50
N ILE A 169 -4.12 -8.00 -5.52
CA ILE A 169 -3.99 -6.68 -4.93
C ILE A 169 -3.16 -6.80 -3.66
N PHE A 170 -2.00 -6.18 -3.65
CA PHE A 170 -1.09 -6.18 -2.50
C PHE A 170 -1.44 -5.06 -1.52
N GLU A 171 -1.75 -3.85 -2.06
CA GLU A 171 -2.05 -2.69 -1.24
C GLU A 171 -3.05 -1.75 -1.90
N VAL A 172 -3.88 -1.10 -1.07
CA VAL A 172 -4.75 0.01 -1.43
C VAL A 172 -4.48 1.18 -0.49
N ILE A 173 -3.87 2.24 -1.00
CA ILE A 173 -3.44 3.40 -0.23
C ILE A 173 -4.28 4.62 -0.63
N TRP A 174 -4.98 5.20 0.32
CA TRP A 174 -5.83 6.37 0.14
C TRP A 174 -5.07 7.66 0.44
N LYS A 175 -5.21 8.67 -0.44
CA LYS A 175 -4.58 9.99 -0.31
C LYS A 175 -5.58 11.13 -0.43
#